data_e97857b1709e4c74671dd9fbf795b4c9
#
_entry.id   e97857b1709e4c74671dd9fbf795b4c9
#
_cell.length_a   1.000
_cell.length_b   1.000
_cell.length_c   1.000
_cell.angle_alpha   90.00
_cell.angle_beta   90.00
_cell.angle_gamma   90.00
#
_symmetry.space_group_name_H-M   'P 1'
#
loop_
_entity.id
_entity.type
_entity.pdbx_description
1 polymer ?
#
loop_
_entity_poly.entity_id
_entity_poly.type
_entity_poly.pdbx_seq_one_letter_code
_entity_poly.pdbx_strand_id
1 'polypeptide(L)'
;TSSAVNHIDITNAATGAGAQIGAVGDDTNISLRLRPKATGNIEVMGATNPGTVQLNCENNSHGIQLQSPPHSAAQSYTIKFPTSNITAGTFLKVDSITGSGTTAVGQLTFDSSPATTGKAIAMAIVFG
;
A
#
# COMPACT_ATOMS: atom_id res chain seq x y z
N THR A 1 -22.36 23.80 -2.82
CA THR A 1 -22.98 24.19 -1.54
C THR A 1 -22.55 25.60 -1.19
N SER A 2 -23.50 26.48 -0.82
CA SER A 2 -23.24 27.91 -0.56
C SER A 2 -22.37 28.21 0.68
N SER A 3 -21.96 27.18 1.44
CA SER A 3 -21.11 27.28 2.61
C SER A 3 -19.89 26.35 2.56
N ALA A 4 -19.49 25.88 1.38
CA ALA A 4 -18.29 25.08 1.26
C ALA A 4 -17.05 25.96 1.33
N VAL A 5 -16.28 25.81 2.42
CA VAL A 5 -15.01 26.52 2.65
C VAL A 5 -13.80 25.70 2.17
N ASN A 6 -13.97 24.38 2.06
CA ASN A 6 -12.92 23.44 1.61
C ASN A 6 -13.24 22.95 0.19
N HIS A 7 -12.25 22.91 -0.69
CA HIS A 7 -12.42 22.50 -2.08
C HIS A 7 -11.19 21.79 -2.62
N ILE A 8 -11.31 21.27 -3.84
CA ILE A 8 -10.20 20.68 -4.58
C ILE A 8 -9.58 21.74 -5.48
N ASP A 9 -8.27 21.88 -5.39
CA ASP A 9 -7.46 22.66 -6.31
C ASP A 9 -6.70 21.74 -7.27
N ILE A 10 -6.68 22.14 -8.55
CA ILE A 10 -5.92 21.44 -9.60
C ILE A 10 -4.92 22.42 -10.18
N THR A 11 -3.65 22.16 -9.93
CA THR A 11 -2.55 23.03 -10.36
C THR A 11 -1.75 22.36 -11.47
N ASN A 12 -1.63 23.03 -12.61
CA ASN A 12 -0.74 22.64 -13.69
C ASN A 12 0.71 22.99 -13.32
N ALA A 13 1.65 22.27 -13.91
CA ALA A 13 3.07 22.46 -13.64
C ALA A 13 3.86 22.74 -14.92
N ALA A 14 4.98 23.45 -14.80
CA ALA A 14 5.95 23.63 -15.86
C ALA A 14 6.73 22.33 -16.13
N THR A 15 7.49 22.30 -17.22
CA THR A 15 8.37 21.15 -17.55
C THR A 15 9.30 20.79 -16.38
N GLY A 16 9.33 19.52 -16.02
CA GLY A 16 10.13 19.00 -14.92
C GLY A 16 9.46 19.00 -13.55
N ALA A 17 8.25 19.54 -13.44
CA ALA A 17 7.43 19.47 -12.22
C ALA A 17 6.14 18.70 -12.44
N GLY A 18 5.57 18.11 -11.38
CA GLY A 18 4.32 17.35 -11.43
C GLY A 18 3.09 18.24 -11.26
N ALA A 19 2.04 18.01 -12.08
CA ALA A 19 0.72 18.57 -11.82
C ALA A 19 0.16 18.04 -10.49
N GLN A 20 -0.65 18.84 -9.79
CA GLN A 20 -1.12 18.53 -8.44
C GLN A 20 -2.64 18.55 -8.35
N ILE A 21 -3.17 17.69 -7.49
CA ILE A 21 -4.55 17.76 -7.00
C ILE A 21 -4.44 17.96 -5.49
N GLY A 22 -4.87 19.11 -5.00
CA GLY A 22 -4.78 19.51 -3.60
C GLY A 22 -6.14 19.66 -2.94
N ALA A 23 -6.22 19.43 -1.64
CA ALA A 23 -7.34 19.85 -0.81
C ALA A 23 -6.96 21.15 -0.10
N VAL A 24 -7.70 22.22 -0.34
CA VAL A 24 -7.44 23.58 0.15
C VAL A 24 -8.69 24.18 0.76
N GLY A 25 -8.54 25.18 1.62
CA GLY A 25 -9.66 25.87 2.26
C GLY A 25 -9.30 26.52 3.58
N ASP A 26 -10.33 26.91 4.34
CA ASP A 26 -10.18 27.68 5.58
C ASP A 26 -9.90 26.79 6.81
N ASP A 27 -10.22 25.50 6.75
CA ASP A 27 -9.95 24.58 7.85
C ASP A 27 -8.44 24.32 8.01
N THR A 28 -7.98 24.18 9.25
CA THR A 28 -6.56 23.89 9.55
C THR A 28 -6.08 22.54 8.98
N ASN A 29 -6.98 21.53 8.95
CA ASN A 29 -6.67 20.18 8.47
C ASN A 29 -7.75 19.72 7.49
N ILE A 30 -7.34 19.51 6.24
CA ILE A 30 -8.24 19.10 5.16
C ILE A 30 -7.71 17.80 4.54
N SER A 31 -8.54 16.75 4.54
CA SER A 31 -8.19 15.47 3.92
C SER A 31 -8.61 15.44 2.45
N LEU A 32 -7.73 14.99 1.59
CA LEU A 32 -8.09 14.60 0.21
C LEU A 32 -8.72 13.20 0.23
N ARG A 33 -9.98 13.08 -0.22
CA ARG A 33 -10.73 11.82 -0.25
C ARG A 33 -10.99 11.40 -1.68
N LEU A 34 -10.42 10.27 -2.09
CA LEU A 34 -10.69 9.62 -3.37
C LEU A 34 -11.64 8.44 -3.12
N ARG A 35 -12.86 8.50 -3.66
CA ARG A 35 -13.89 7.47 -3.43
C ARG A 35 -14.45 6.96 -4.75
N PRO A 36 -14.08 5.76 -5.19
CA PRO A 36 -14.73 5.11 -6.33
C PRO A 36 -16.18 4.74 -6.02
N LYS A 37 -16.96 4.42 -7.04
CA LYS A 37 -18.35 3.99 -6.92
C LYS A 37 -18.44 2.47 -6.89
N ALA A 38 -19.29 1.93 -6.02
CA ALA A 38 -19.61 0.51 -5.89
C ALA A 38 -18.33 -0.37 -5.75
N THR A 39 -18.09 -1.27 -6.70
CA THR A 39 -16.95 -2.19 -6.72
C THR A 39 -15.73 -1.65 -7.47
N GLY A 40 -15.74 -0.38 -7.87
CA GLY A 40 -14.60 0.25 -8.54
C GLY A 40 -13.40 0.44 -7.63
N ASN A 41 -12.23 0.62 -8.23
CA ASN A 41 -10.95 0.81 -7.53
C ASN A 41 -10.37 2.21 -7.82
N ILE A 42 -9.40 2.63 -7.04
CA ILE A 42 -8.45 3.68 -7.40
C ILE A 42 -7.26 2.99 -8.07
N GLU A 43 -7.07 3.25 -9.36
CA GLU A 43 -5.99 2.64 -10.14
C GLU A 43 -4.86 3.64 -10.34
N VAL A 44 -3.65 3.27 -9.92
CA VAL A 44 -2.43 4.02 -10.22
C VAL A 44 -1.77 3.36 -11.42
N MET A 45 -2.02 3.92 -12.59
CA MET A 45 -1.60 3.34 -13.87
C MET A 45 -0.11 3.58 -14.12
N GLY A 46 0.54 2.57 -14.70
CA GLY A 46 1.87 2.72 -15.29
C GLY A 46 1.80 3.27 -16.70
N ALA A 47 2.93 3.77 -17.21
CA ALA A 47 3.14 4.10 -18.61
C ALA A 47 4.33 3.29 -19.16
N THR A 48 5.54 3.85 -19.16
CA THR A 48 6.78 3.12 -19.45
C THR A 48 7.31 2.34 -18.24
N ASN A 49 6.93 2.76 -17.04
CA ASN A 49 7.30 2.14 -15.78
C ASN A 49 6.06 1.61 -15.05
N PRO A 50 6.21 0.62 -14.15
CA PRO A 50 5.10 0.12 -13.34
C PRO A 50 4.42 1.21 -12.52
N GLY A 51 3.10 1.08 -12.28
CA GLY A 51 2.36 1.99 -11.41
C GLY A 51 2.97 2.02 -10.01
N THR A 52 3.18 3.23 -9.48
CA THR A 52 3.90 3.47 -8.23
C THR A 52 3.18 4.50 -7.38
N VAL A 53 3.04 4.23 -6.08
CA VAL A 53 2.62 5.20 -5.06
C VAL A 53 3.81 5.53 -4.19
N GLN A 54 4.14 6.82 -4.04
CA GLN A 54 5.20 7.29 -3.17
C GLN A 54 4.64 8.01 -1.96
N LEU A 55 5.08 7.61 -0.77
CA LEU A 55 4.78 8.27 0.50
C LEU A 55 6.01 9.08 0.91
N ASN A 56 5.92 10.40 0.81
CA ASN A 56 7.01 11.31 1.13
C ASN A 56 7.08 11.63 2.63
N CYS A 57 8.26 12.02 3.08
CA CYS A 57 8.44 12.67 4.38
C CYS A 57 7.79 14.07 4.39
N GLU A 58 7.73 14.69 5.56
CA GLU A 58 7.11 16.01 5.78
C GLU A 58 7.71 17.14 4.93
N ASN A 59 8.97 17.02 4.50
CA ASN A 59 9.65 18.00 3.64
C ASN A 59 9.69 17.60 2.17
N ASN A 60 9.06 16.49 1.78
CA ASN A 60 9.02 15.97 0.41
C ASN A 60 10.40 15.71 -0.23
N SER A 61 11.45 15.58 0.58
CA SER A 61 12.83 15.40 0.12
C SER A 61 13.20 13.94 -0.14
N HIS A 62 12.48 12.99 0.47
CA HIS A 62 12.65 11.54 0.30
C HIS A 62 11.33 10.82 0.65
N GLY A 63 11.19 9.55 0.25
CA GLY A 63 9.98 8.78 0.49
C GLY A 63 10.14 7.29 0.25
N ILE A 64 9.11 6.54 0.61
CA ILE A 64 8.98 5.10 0.39
C ILE A 64 8.01 4.87 -0.76
N GLN A 65 8.32 3.95 -1.66
CA GLN A 65 7.50 3.61 -2.80
C GLN A 65 6.86 2.22 -2.66
N LEU A 66 5.58 2.14 -3.03
CA LEU A 66 4.86 0.91 -3.31
C LEU A 66 4.70 0.80 -4.82
N GLN A 67 5.27 -0.22 -5.43
CA GLN A 67 5.32 -0.38 -6.88
C GLN A 67 4.84 -1.76 -7.29
N SER A 68 4.08 -1.84 -8.38
CA SER A 68 3.69 -3.12 -8.98
C SER A 68 4.88 -3.83 -9.62
N PRO A 69 4.84 -5.17 -9.79
CA PRO A 69 5.88 -5.90 -10.50
C PRO A 69 5.99 -5.45 -11.97
N PRO A 70 7.14 -5.68 -12.63
CA PRO A 70 7.30 -5.35 -14.05
C PRO A 70 6.41 -6.23 -14.92
N HIS A 71 6.04 -5.76 -16.12
CA HIS A 71 5.20 -6.48 -17.06
C HIS A 71 5.76 -7.89 -17.39
N SER A 72 7.07 -8.04 -17.49
CA SER A 72 7.73 -9.34 -17.77
C SER A 72 7.51 -10.41 -16.69
N ALA A 73 7.15 -10.00 -15.47
CA ALA A 73 6.84 -10.95 -14.40
C ALA A 73 5.48 -11.63 -14.59
N ALA A 74 4.58 -11.05 -15.39
CA ALA A 74 3.23 -11.56 -15.70
C ALA A 74 2.43 -11.93 -14.42
N GLN A 75 2.58 -11.17 -13.34
CA GLN A 75 1.95 -11.45 -12.05
C GLN A 75 0.80 -10.48 -11.76
N SER A 76 -0.30 -11.05 -11.28
CA SER A 76 -1.42 -10.31 -10.70
C SER A 76 -1.90 -11.03 -9.46
N TYR A 77 -2.05 -10.31 -8.35
CA TYR A 77 -2.58 -10.86 -7.11
C TYR A 77 -3.12 -9.74 -6.22
N THR A 78 -3.99 -10.09 -5.29
CA THR A 78 -4.47 -9.17 -4.26
C THR A 78 -3.79 -9.48 -2.93
N ILE A 79 -3.36 -8.47 -2.21
CA ILE A 79 -2.89 -8.57 -0.82
C ILE A 79 -3.95 -7.93 0.08
N LYS A 80 -4.48 -8.70 1.03
CA LYS A 80 -5.39 -8.21 2.08
C LYS A 80 -4.64 -8.03 3.39
N PHE A 81 -4.77 -6.86 4.00
CA PHE A 81 -4.21 -6.59 5.32
C PHE A 81 -4.87 -7.47 6.40
N PRO A 82 -4.17 -7.70 7.55
CA PRO A 82 -4.71 -8.48 8.64
C PRO A 82 -6.05 -7.97 9.15
N THR A 83 -6.89 -8.89 9.62
CA THR A 83 -8.17 -8.58 10.29
C THR A 83 -8.01 -8.30 11.79
N SER A 84 -6.84 -8.61 12.35
CA SER A 84 -6.47 -8.35 13.75
C SER A 84 -5.76 -7.01 13.91
N ASN A 85 -5.76 -6.47 15.13
CA ASN A 85 -4.97 -5.30 15.47
C ASN A 85 -3.47 -5.58 15.39
N ILE A 86 -2.70 -4.53 15.10
CA ILE A 86 -1.24 -4.58 15.14
C ILE A 86 -0.76 -4.84 16.58
N THR A 87 0.24 -5.70 16.73
CA THR A 87 0.86 -6.03 18.00
C THR A 87 2.38 -5.86 17.89
N ALA A 88 3.01 -5.31 18.92
CA ALA A 88 4.45 -5.14 18.95
C ALA A 88 5.17 -6.51 18.94
N GLY A 89 6.33 -6.58 18.28
CA GLY A 89 7.13 -7.82 18.16
C GLY A 89 6.60 -8.82 17.12
N THR A 90 5.65 -8.40 16.27
CA THR A 90 5.13 -9.21 15.17
C THR A 90 5.61 -8.73 13.82
N PHE A 91 5.56 -9.60 12.81
CA PHE A 91 5.83 -9.29 11.41
C PHE A 91 4.64 -9.72 10.53
N LEU A 92 4.53 -9.09 9.37
CA LEU A 92 3.52 -9.47 8.38
C LEU A 92 3.98 -10.71 7.59
N LYS A 93 3.12 -11.70 7.48
CA LYS A 93 3.30 -12.84 6.57
C LYS A 93 2.02 -13.10 5.79
N VAL A 94 2.15 -13.80 4.67
CA VAL A 94 1.00 -14.38 3.97
C VAL A 94 0.56 -15.61 4.75
N ASP A 95 -0.63 -15.59 5.31
CA ASP A 95 -1.20 -16.67 6.12
C ASP A 95 -1.90 -17.73 5.26
N SER A 96 -2.69 -17.25 4.30
CA SER A 96 -3.44 -18.11 3.39
C SER A 96 -3.56 -17.50 2.01
N ILE A 97 -3.77 -18.35 1.01
CA ILE A 97 -4.01 -17.93 -0.37
C ILE A 97 -5.33 -18.56 -0.83
N THR A 98 -6.21 -17.74 -1.38
CA THR A 98 -7.45 -18.15 -2.04
C THR A 98 -7.35 -17.83 -3.53
N GLY A 99 -7.82 -18.72 -4.38
CA GLY A 99 -7.67 -18.59 -5.84
C GLY A 99 -6.27 -18.98 -6.33
N SER A 100 -6.00 -18.73 -7.60
CA SER A 100 -4.71 -19.05 -8.23
C SER A 100 -4.44 -18.11 -9.41
N GLY A 101 -3.18 -18.05 -9.86
CA GLY A 101 -2.77 -17.20 -10.98
C GLY A 101 -3.17 -15.74 -10.74
N THR A 102 -3.78 -15.11 -11.74
CA THR A 102 -4.18 -13.69 -11.71
C THR A 102 -5.33 -13.37 -10.76
N THR A 103 -6.01 -14.38 -10.20
CA THR A 103 -7.10 -14.23 -9.24
C THR A 103 -6.68 -14.55 -7.81
N ALA A 104 -5.40 -14.84 -7.58
CA ALA A 104 -4.88 -15.17 -6.26
C ALA A 104 -5.07 -14.00 -5.27
N VAL A 105 -5.55 -14.33 -4.07
CA VAL A 105 -5.73 -13.39 -2.96
C VAL A 105 -4.94 -13.90 -1.78
N GLY A 106 -3.89 -13.19 -1.39
CA GLY A 106 -3.09 -13.47 -0.20
C GLY A 106 -3.65 -12.71 1.02
N GLN A 107 -4.09 -13.42 2.03
CA GLN A 107 -4.45 -12.84 3.32
C GLN A 107 -3.20 -12.69 4.18
N LEU A 108 -2.90 -11.48 4.62
CA LEU A 108 -1.83 -11.22 5.58
C LEU A 108 -2.29 -11.45 7.02
N THR A 109 -1.38 -11.85 7.88
CA THR A 109 -1.54 -11.89 9.33
C THR A 109 -0.33 -11.30 10.04
N PHE A 110 -0.49 -10.89 11.29
CA PHE A 110 0.61 -10.56 12.19
C PHE A 110 1.05 -11.84 12.93
N ASP A 111 2.33 -12.20 12.83
CA ASP A 111 2.89 -13.39 13.45
C ASP A 111 4.12 -13.03 14.29
N SER A 112 4.26 -13.65 15.46
CA SER A 112 5.40 -13.50 16.36
C SER A 112 6.45 -14.60 16.24
N SER A 113 6.17 -15.66 15.45
CA SER A 113 7.03 -16.82 15.34
C SER A 113 7.79 -16.85 14.00
N PRO A 114 9.03 -16.35 13.93
CA PRO A 114 9.84 -16.36 12.71
C PRO A 114 10.35 -17.75 12.30
N ALA A 115 10.37 -18.73 13.23
CA ALA A 115 10.79 -20.10 12.96
C ALA A 115 9.69 -21.11 13.30
N THR A 116 9.53 -22.13 12.45
CA THR A 116 8.67 -23.27 12.82
C THR A 116 9.28 -23.98 14.04
N THR A 117 8.46 -24.32 15.01
CA THR A 117 8.85 -25.03 16.22
C THR A 117 9.73 -26.26 15.93
N GLY A 118 9.45 -26.97 14.84
CA GLY A 118 10.25 -28.10 14.40
C GLY A 118 11.71 -27.78 14.05
N LYS A 119 11.97 -26.63 13.40
CA LYS A 119 13.33 -26.17 13.12
C LYS A 119 14.09 -25.79 14.39
N ALA A 120 13.43 -25.11 15.33
CA ALA A 120 14.03 -24.72 16.60
C ALA A 120 14.39 -25.94 17.45
N ILE A 121 13.53 -26.96 17.52
CA ILE A 121 13.78 -28.24 18.22
C ILE A 121 14.93 -29.00 17.54
N ALA A 122 14.94 -29.09 16.20
CA ALA A 122 16.01 -29.78 15.48
C ALA A 122 17.40 -29.15 15.73
N MET A 123 17.48 -27.81 15.72
CA MET A 123 18.72 -27.09 16.05
C MET A 123 19.15 -27.29 17.51
N ALA A 124 18.21 -27.29 18.47
CA ALA A 124 18.50 -27.53 19.87
C ALA A 124 19.02 -28.97 20.11
N ILE A 125 18.52 -29.98 19.40
CA ILE A 125 19.01 -31.37 19.49
C ILE A 125 20.40 -31.52 18.89
N VAL A 126 20.71 -30.81 17.79
CA VAL A 126 22.00 -30.94 17.08
C VAL A 126 23.11 -30.14 17.75
N PHE A 127 22.82 -28.99 18.34
CA PHE A 127 23.79 -28.01 18.87
C PHE A 127 23.64 -27.76 20.39
N GLY A 128 22.61 -28.31 21.02
CA GLY A 128 22.28 -28.09 22.44
C GLY A 128 23.05 -28.96 23.43
#